data_65a5568148b35f1ce502c1ca36b99c77
#
_entry.id   65a5568148b35f1ce502c1ca36b99c77
#
_cell.length_a   1.000
_cell.length_b   1.000
_cell.length_c   1.000
_cell.angle_alpha   90.00
_cell.angle_beta   90.00
_cell.angle_gamma   90.00
#
_symmetry.space_group_name_H-M   'P 1'
#
loop_
_entity.id
_entity.type
_entity.pdbx_description
1 polymer ?
#
loop_
_entity_poly.entity_id
_entity_poly.type
_entity_poly.pdbx_seq_one_letter_code
_entity_poly.pdbx_strand_id
1 'polypeptide(L)'
;TLILVGLTACGSGGSGSSSNNAKSKPQVELKKTEEDKKTEEDKKTEEDKKTEEDKKTEEDKKAEEAKKIAEAKGIGNKEYKDGLNELEEKNETGKNGEEIRTHGYLYNSHYSVVTAKMKQTLQENGRQMEPTVEVKGLKTENLPTEGKATYKGEAFDSHGNNSNSVVGGELIYNVDFSSRTGSGLVKNVQGGSIELAQGEIKNDSIIASAHQKYNDQAVGNGSYNIQFFGPNAEEIGGKIELNGEGEGSMKQMLGIAGTREEQK
;
A
#
# COMPACT_ATOMS: atom_id res chain seq x y z
N THR A 1 4.92 19.81 6.77
CA THR A 1 4.22 20.78 7.63
C THR A 1 4.70 20.59 9.04
N LEU A 2 5.56 21.50 9.53
CA LEU A 2 6.12 21.48 10.88
C LEU A 2 5.02 21.93 11.86
N ILE A 3 4.74 21.12 12.87
CA ILE A 3 3.89 21.48 14.01
C ILE A 3 4.82 21.86 15.17
N LEU A 4 4.89 23.15 15.47
CA LEU A 4 5.52 23.68 16.68
C LEU A 4 4.52 23.56 17.83
N VAL A 5 4.88 22.83 18.88
CA VAL A 5 4.14 22.79 20.16
C VAL A 5 4.76 23.81 21.07
N GLY A 6 4.06 24.92 21.30
CA GLY A 6 4.42 25.95 22.28
C GLY A 6 3.93 25.59 23.67
N LEU A 7 4.83 25.50 24.64
CA LEU A 7 4.51 25.45 26.06
C LEU A 7 4.29 26.87 26.59
N THR A 8 3.05 27.18 26.99
CA THR A 8 2.70 28.38 27.76
C THR A 8 2.67 28.03 29.23
N ALA A 9 3.58 28.63 30.00
CA ALA A 9 3.53 28.63 31.46
C ALA A 9 2.70 29.81 31.94
N CYS A 10 1.58 29.57 32.61
CA CYS A 10 0.81 30.57 33.32
C CYS A 10 1.29 30.68 34.76
N GLY A 11 1.87 31.81 35.11
CA GLY A 11 2.08 32.22 36.48
C GLY A 11 0.86 33.00 37.02
N SER A 12 0.36 32.59 38.17
CA SER A 12 -0.69 33.29 38.89
C SER A 12 -0.08 34.04 40.10
N GLY A 13 -0.36 35.34 40.18
CA GLY A 13 0.08 36.20 41.23
C GLY A 13 -0.80 36.11 42.47
N GLY A 14 -0.25 36.42 43.65
CA GLY A 14 -0.94 36.63 44.90
C GLY A 14 -0.21 37.68 45.72
N SER A 15 -0.91 38.79 46.00
CA SER A 15 -0.50 39.89 46.83
C SER A 15 -0.47 39.58 48.31
N GLY A 16 0.43 40.24 49.05
CA GLY A 16 0.38 40.25 50.50
C GLY A 16 1.50 41.08 51.12
N SER A 17 1.12 42.16 51.72
CA SER A 17 1.83 43.30 52.26
C SER A 17 2.68 43.05 53.52
N SER A 18 3.69 43.90 53.70
CA SER A 18 4.21 44.62 54.88
C SER A 18 5.32 44.04 55.74
N SER A 19 6.33 44.82 55.79
CA SER A 19 7.11 45.53 56.80
C SER A 19 8.41 44.93 57.31
N ASN A 20 9.45 45.76 57.00
CA ASN A 20 10.60 46.19 57.84
C ASN A 20 11.40 45.16 58.66
N ASN A 21 12.64 44.88 58.39
CA ASN A 21 13.77 45.58 59.07
C ASN A 21 15.14 45.15 58.51
N ALA A 22 16.04 46.11 58.55
CA ALA A 22 17.40 46.02 58.05
C ALA A 22 18.32 45.10 58.82
N LYS A 23 19.28 44.42 58.14
CA LYS A 23 20.71 44.42 58.47
C LYS A 23 21.55 43.69 57.40
N SER A 24 22.45 44.48 56.84
CA SER A 24 23.78 44.22 56.23
C SER A 24 24.30 42.80 56.04
N LYS A 25 24.60 42.50 54.74
CA LYS A 25 25.80 41.92 54.10
C LYS A 25 26.47 40.64 54.66
N PRO A 26 27.09 39.78 53.89
CA PRO A 26 27.88 40.07 52.68
C PRO A 26 27.49 39.27 51.42
N GLN A 27 27.78 39.90 50.28
CA GLN A 27 27.84 39.31 48.92
C GLN A 27 28.93 38.25 48.86
N VAL A 28 28.59 37.02 48.56
CA VAL A 28 29.53 36.04 48.07
C VAL A 28 29.30 35.94 46.54
N GLU A 29 30.14 36.59 45.82
CA GLU A 29 30.29 36.48 44.36
C GLU A 29 30.87 35.10 44.05
N LEU A 30 30.02 34.11 43.68
CA LEU A 30 30.49 32.87 43.13
C LEU A 30 30.98 33.13 41.70
N LYS A 31 32.32 33.27 41.57
CA LYS A 31 32.98 33.17 40.27
C LYS A 31 32.74 31.74 39.73
N LYS A 32 31.91 31.63 38.70
CA LYS A 32 31.88 30.42 37.85
C LYS A 32 33.27 30.25 37.25
N THR A 33 33.93 29.18 37.58
CA THR A 33 35.27 28.87 37.07
C THR A 33 35.15 28.47 35.59
N GLU A 34 36.19 28.73 34.81
CA GLU A 34 36.26 28.38 33.40
C GLU A 34 36.06 26.88 33.13
N GLU A 35 36.28 26.04 34.13
CA GLU A 35 36.03 24.59 34.09
C GLU A 35 34.56 24.22 33.94
N ASP A 36 33.63 24.95 34.62
CA ASP A 36 32.18 24.68 34.51
C ASP A 36 31.64 25.03 33.12
N LYS A 37 32.21 26.04 32.45
CA LYS A 37 31.79 26.38 31.08
C LYS A 37 32.28 25.33 30.05
N LYS A 38 33.41 24.77 30.23
CA LYS A 38 33.97 23.74 29.34
C LYS A 38 33.19 22.44 29.40
N THR A 39 32.72 22.07 30.59
CA THR A 39 31.90 20.85 30.81
C THR A 39 30.49 20.97 30.23
N GLU A 40 29.90 22.17 30.21
CA GLU A 40 28.58 22.41 29.52
C GLU A 40 28.70 22.41 27.99
N GLU A 41 29.82 22.96 27.46
CA GLU A 41 30.05 23.00 26.02
C GLU A 41 30.39 21.59 25.48
N ASP A 42 31.19 20.80 26.19
CA ASP A 42 31.53 19.42 25.80
C ASP A 42 30.33 18.50 25.86
N LYS A 43 29.40 18.64 26.85
CA LYS A 43 28.14 17.88 26.91
C LYS A 43 27.20 18.23 25.75
N LYS A 44 27.11 19.50 25.40
CA LYS A 44 26.26 19.93 24.29
C LYS A 44 26.77 19.43 22.94
N THR A 45 28.07 19.38 22.76
CA THR A 45 28.71 18.86 21.53
C THR A 45 28.56 17.33 21.40
N GLU A 46 28.53 16.57 22.50
CA GLU A 46 28.28 15.14 22.48
C GLU A 46 26.80 14.80 22.20
N GLU A 47 25.87 15.57 22.76
CA GLU A 47 24.43 15.42 22.53
C GLU A 47 24.06 15.76 21.08
N ASP A 48 24.63 16.83 20.52
CA ASP A 48 24.45 17.21 19.12
C ASP A 48 25.01 16.16 18.15
N LYS A 49 26.20 15.59 18.44
CA LYS A 49 26.78 14.49 17.63
C LYS A 49 25.96 13.22 17.68
N LYS A 50 25.43 12.83 18.84
CA LYS A 50 24.60 11.65 18.99
C LYS A 50 23.26 11.80 18.24
N THR A 51 22.68 13.01 18.24
CA THR A 51 21.45 13.31 17.50
C THR A 51 21.68 13.30 15.98
N GLU A 52 22.85 13.70 15.48
CA GLU A 52 23.19 13.61 14.06
C GLU A 52 23.47 12.15 13.62
N GLU A 53 24.13 11.36 14.45
CA GLU A 53 24.41 9.95 14.17
C GLU A 53 23.11 9.11 14.16
N ASP A 54 22.21 9.36 15.11
CA ASP A 54 20.89 8.72 15.16
C ASP A 54 20.02 9.09 13.93
N LYS A 55 20.03 10.35 13.48
CA LYS A 55 19.33 10.78 12.27
C LYS A 55 19.89 10.14 11.01
N LYS A 56 21.20 10.08 10.87
CA LYS A 56 21.87 9.45 9.72
C LYS A 56 21.55 7.94 9.66
N THR A 57 21.54 7.27 10.80
CA THR A 57 21.17 5.84 10.87
C THR A 57 19.70 5.60 10.48
N GLU A 58 18.79 6.53 10.80
CA GLU A 58 17.37 6.45 10.42
C GLU A 58 17.17 6.72 8.92
N GLU A 59 17.88 7.69 8.34
CA GLU A 59 17.87 7.96 6.92
C GLU A 59 18.42 6.78 6.09
N ASP A 60 19.52 6.18 6.52
CA ASP A 60 20.12 5.01 5.88
C ASP A 60 19.15 3.80 5.89
N LYS A 61 18.44 3.57 7.00
CA LYS A 61 17.41 2.52 7.10
C LYS A 61 16.23 2.77 6.16
N LYS A 62 15.73 3.99 6.09
CA LYS A 62 14.64 4.36 5.18
C LYS A 62 15.03 4.20 3.71
N ALA A 63 16.28 4.56 3.37
CA ALA A 63 16.79 4.39 2.01
C ALA A 63 16.93 2.90 1.63
N GLU A 64 17.37 2.06 2.55
CA GLU A 64 17.47 0.60 2.34
C GLU A 64 16.09 -0.04 2.18
N GLU A 65 15.11 0.36 2.99
CA GLU A 65 13.73 -0.11 2.88
C GLU A 65 13.11 0.31 1.54
N ALA A 66 13.24 1.57 1.14
CA ALA A 66 12.76 2.06 -0.14
C ALA A 66 13.38 1.29 -1.32
N LYS A 67 14.66 0.94 -1.24
CA LYS A 67 15.34 0.11 -2.24
C LYS A 67 14.76 -1.29 -2.31
N LYS A 68 14.54 -1.95 -1.17
CA LYS A 68 13.91 -3.28 -1.10
C LYS A 68 12.51 -3.28 -1.71
N ILE A 69 11.70 -2.25 -1.41
CA ILE A 69 10.37 -2.10 -1.98
C ILE A 69 10.44 -1.94 -3.50
N ALA A 70 11.31 -1.08 -4.01
CA ALA A 70 11.46 -0.85 -5.45
C ALA A 70 11.93 -2.11 -6.20
N GLU A 71 12.87 -2.85 -5.63
CA GLU A 71 13.34 -4.13 -6.18
C GLU A 71 12.21 -5.18 -6.18
N ALA A 72 11.46 -5.30 -5.09
CA ALA A 72 10.36 -6.25 -4.96
C ALA A 72 9.22 -5.97 -5.93
N LYS A 73 8.90 -4.69 -6.19
CA LYS A 73 7.90 -4.27 -7.18
C LYS A 73 8.35 -4.53 -8.62
N GLY A 74 9.65 -4.47 -8.89
CA GLY A 74 10.23 -4.77 -10.19
C GLY A 74 9.74 -3.89 -11.33
N ILE A 75 9.33 -2.64 -11.04
CA ILE A 75 8.86 -1.65 -12.04
C ILE A 75 9.99 -0.79 -12.60
N GLY A 76 11.22 -1.03 -12.15
CA GLY A 76 12.41 -0.29 -12.57
C GLY A 76 12.36 1.17 -12.13
N ASN A 77 12.93 2.06 -12.96
CA ASN A 77 12.98 3.50 -12.70
C ASN A 77 11.74 4.25 -13.21
N LYS A 78 10.69 3.54 -13.66
CA LYS A 78 9.47 4.18 -14.13
C LYS A 78 8.65 4.63 -12.95
N GLU A 79 8.33 5.92 -12.91
CA GLU A 79 7.46 6.50 -11.90
C GLU A 79 6.00 6.26 -12.28
N TYR A 80 5.23 5.70 -11.36
CA TYR A 80 3.79 5.55 -11.44
C TYR A 80 3.14 6.31 -10.30
N LYS A 81 2.00 6.92 -10.58
CA LYS A 81 1.16 7.52 -9.53
C LYS A 81 0.57 6.42 -8.66
N ASP A 82 0.23 6.74 -7.41
CA ASP A 82 -0.55 5.83 -6.58
C ASP A 82 -1.91 5.56 -7.22
N GLY A 83 -2.37 4.31 -7.12
CA GLY A 83 -3.58 3.84 -7.76
C GLY A 83 -3.40 3.36 -9.19
N LEU A 84 -4.47 3.43 -9.99
CA LEU A 84 -4.54 2.86 -11.33
C LEU A 84 -3.83 3.73 -12.37
N ASN A 85 -2.94 3.12 -13.14
CA ASN A 85 -2.18 3.73 -14.22
C ASN A 85 -2.38 2.92 -15.50
N GLU A 86 -2.56 3.60 -16.63
CA GLU A 86 -2.54 2.96 -17.95
C GLU A 86 -1.09 2.64 -18.37
N LEU A 87 -0.89 1.47 -18.92
CA LEU A 87 0.40 1.08 -19.45
C LEU A 87 0.54 1.53 -20.91
N GLU A 88 1.75 1.91 -21.30
CA GLU A 88 2.04 2.17 -22.72
C GLU A 88 1.78 0.92 -23.55
N GLU A 89 1.02 1.10 -24.63
CA GLU A 89 0.81 0.03 -25.61
C GLU A 89 2.14 -0.34 -26.28
N LYS A 90 2.40 -1.65 -26.34
CA LYS A 90 3.57 -2.20 -27.03
C LYS A 90 3.11 -2.95 -28.27
N ASN A 91 3.73 -2.60 -29.39
CA ASN A 91 3.53 -3.28 -30.68
C ASN A 91 4.84 -3.97 -31.07
N GLU A 92 4.78 -5.27 -31.26
CA GLU A 92 5.92 -6.14 -31.58
C GLU A 92 5.58 -7.04 -32.77
N THR A 93 6.60 -7.49 -33.50
CA THR A 93 6.44 -8.51 -34.50
C THR A 93 6.89 -9.85 -33.97
N GLY A 94 6.02 -10.84 -34.01
CA GLY A 94 6.32 -12.21 -33.60
C GLY A 94 7.31 -12.90 -34.53
N LYS A 95 7.73 -14.09 -34.10
CA LYS A 95 8.77 -14.86 -34.85
C LYS A 95 8.38 -15.25 -36.28
N ASN A 96 7.08 -15.42 -36.53
CA ASN A 96 6.57 -15.78 -37.86
C ASN A 96 5.93 -14.59 -38.59
N GLY A 97 6.19 -13.35 -38.11
CA GLY A 97 5.67 -12.13 -38.71
C GLY A 97 4.31 -11.68 -38.19
N GLU A 98 3.76 -12.33 -37.14
CA GLU A 98 2.51 -11.93 -36.50
C GLU A 98 2.63 -10.55 -35.87
N GLU A 99 1.59 -9.74 -35.97
CA GLU A 99 1.48 -8.51 -35.19
C GLU A 99 1.03 -8.84 -33.76
N ILE A 100 1.83 -8.43 -32.77
CA ILE A 100 1.55 -8.62 -31.35
C ILE A 100 1.33 -7.26 -30.71
N ARG A 101 0.17 -7.05 -30.10
CA ARG A 101 -0.16 -5.85 -29.31
C ARG A 101 -0.34 -6.22 -27.85
N THR A 102 0.29 -5.44 -26.98
CA THR A 102 0.13 -5.60 -25.52
C THR A 102 -0.28 -4.28 -24.92
N HIS A 103 -1.41 -4.26 -24.22
CA HIS A 103 -1.94 -3.13 -23.49
C HIS A 103 -2.42 -3.58 -22.10
N GLY A 104 -2.70 -2.64 -21.22
CA GLY A 104 -3.22 -2.97 -19.89
C GLY A 104 -3.08 -1.85 -18.89
N TYR A 105 -3.29 -2.21 -17.63
CA TYR A 105 -3.26 -1.32 -16.49
C TYR A 105 -2.37 -1.87 -15.38
N LEU A 106 -1.86 -0.95 -14.57
CA LEU A 106 -1.05 -1.23 -13.39
C LEU A 106 -1.61 -0.43 -12.21
N TYR A 107 -1.93 -1.11 -11.12
CA TYR A 107 -2.25 -0.47 -9.86
C TYR A 107 -0.99 -0.41 -9.00
N ASN A 108 -0.56 0.81 -8.68
CA ASN A 108 0.62 1.07 -7.87
C ASN A 108 0.21 1.39 -6.45
N SER A 109 0.68 0.58 -5.49
CA SER A 109 0.58 0.84 -4.07
C SER A 109 1.99 1.04 -3.47
N HIS A 110 2.11 1.34 -2.20
CA HIS A 110 3.40 1.58 -1.58
C HIS A 110 4.29 0.33 -1.62
N TYR A 111 3.79 -0.82 -1.14
CA TYR A 111 4.55 -2.07 -1.05
C TYR A 111 4.34 -3.01 -2.22
N SER A 112 3.29 -2.82 -3.02
CA SER A 112 2.90 -3.77 -4.07
C SER A 112 2.55 -3.10 -5.39
N VAL A 113 2.54 -3.91 -6.43
CA VAL A 113 2.04 -3.55 -7.74
C VAL A 113 1.27 -4.73 -8.32
N VAL A 114 0.08 -4.45 -8.85
CA VAL A 114 -0.75 -5.41 -9.56
C VAL A 114 -0.87 -4.94 -11.00
N THR A 115 -0.59 -5.82 -11.96
CA THR A 115 -0.61 -5.48 -13.39
C THR A 115 -1.56 -6.42 -14.11
N ALA A 116 -2.53 -5.88 -14.83
CA ALA A 116 -3.43 -6.62 -15.72
C ALA A 116 -3.13 -6.24 -17.18
N LYS A 117 -2.80 -7.22 -18.01
CA LYS A 117 -2.41 -7.03 -19.42
C LYS A 117 -3.22 -7.94 -20.32
N MET A 118 -3.45 -7.47 -21.54
CA MET A 118 -3.95 -8.23 -22.66
C MET A 118 -2.90 -8.26 -23.76
N LYS A 119 -2.44 -9.46 -24.09
CA LYS A 119 -1.63 -9.70 -25.28
C LYS A 119 -2.57 -10.17 -26.41
N GLN A 120 -2.57 -9.44 -27.51
CA GLN A 120 -3.32 -9.77 -28.73
C GLN A 120 -2.33 -10.16 -29.82
N THR A 121 -2.49 -11.37 -30.36
CA THR A 121 -1.71 -11.82 -31.53
C THR A 121 -2.64 -11.88 -32.73
N LEU A 122 -2.36 -11.06 -33.74
CA LEU A 122 -3.10 -11.05 -35.00
C LEU A 122 -2.53 -12.14 -35.93
N GLN A 123 -3.39 -13.06 -36.35
CA GLN A 123 -3.07 -14.15 -37.26
C GLN A 123 -3.95 -14.04 -38.51
N GLU A 124 -3.55 -14.69 -39.57
CA GLU A 124 -4.33 -14.71 -40.85
C GLU A 124 -5.77 -15.17 -40.63
N ASN A 125 -6.00 -16.10 -39.71
CA ASN A 125 -7.31 -16.71 -39.44
C ASN A 125 -8.01 -16.16 -38.20
N GLY A 126 -7.57 -15.00 -37.66
CA GLY A 126 -8.23 -14.43 -36.49
C GLY A 126 -7.31 -13.75 -35.50
N ARG A 127 -7.82 -13.59 -34.28
CA ARG A 127 -7.13 -12.92 -33.18
C ARG A 127 -7.07 -13.86 -31.98
N GLN A 128 -5.88 -14.10 -31.47
CA GLN A 128 -5.67 -14.76 -30.18
C GLN A 128 -5.55 -13.69 -29.09
N MET A 129 -6.24 -13.88 -27.98
CA MET A 129 -6.23 -12.96 -26.82
C MET A 129 -5.79 -13.72 -25.57
N GLU A 130 -4.76 -13.20 -24.92
CA GLU A 130 -4.14 -13.80 -23.71
C GLU A 130 -4.17 -12.76 -22.57
N PRO A 131 -5.18 -12.80 -21.68
CA PRO A 131 -5.18 -11.97 -20.49
C PRO A 131 -4.18 -12.50 -19.47
N THR A 132 -3.48 -11.60 -18.79
CA THR A 132 -2.54 -11.95 -17.71
C THR A 132 -2.67 -10.98 -16.55
N VAL A 133 -2.53 -11.50 -15.32
CA VAL A 133 -2.41 -10.68 -14.12
C VAL A 133 -1.15 -11.09 -13.37
N GLU A 134 -0.29 -10.12 -13.11
CA GLU A 134 0.92 -10.27 -12.30
C GLU A 134 0.80 -9.46 -11.03
N VAL A 135 1.28 -10.02 -9.92
CA VAL A 135 1.33 -9.37 -8.61
C VAL A 135 2.76 -9.44 -8.10
N LYS A 136 3.34 -8.28 -7.77
CA LYS A 136 4.71 -8.16 -7.26
C LYS A 136 4.74 -7.18 -6.09
N GLY A 137 5.72 -7.32 -5.22
CA GLY A 137 5.90 -6.41 -4.09
C GLY A 137 6.65 -7.02 -2.93
N LEU A 138 6.85 -6.21 -1.90
CA LEU A 138 7.43 -6.63 -0.64
C LEU A 138 6.39 -7.43 0.15
N LYS A 139 6.49 -8.75 0.09
CA LYS A 139 5.55 -9.66 0.77
C LYS A 139 5.65 -9.54 2.28
N THR A 140 4.52 -9.72 2.96
CA THR A 140 4.48 -9.82 4.42
C THR A 140 5.11 -11.16 4.84
N GLU A 141 6.23 -11.08 5.57
CA GLU A 141 6.92 -12.27 6.07
C GLU A 141 6.18 -12.94 7.23
N ASN A 142 5.65 -12.12 8.15
CA ASN A 142 4.93 -12.58 9.33
C ASN A 142 3.55 -11.92 9.38
N LEU A 143 2.52 -12.68 9.00
CA LEU A 143 1.15 -12.20 9.10
C LEU A 143 0.72 -12.02 10.55
N PRO A 144 -0.11 -11.01 10.86
CA PRO A 144 -0.74 -10.89 12.18
C PRO A 144 -1.42 -12.20 12.58
N THR A 145 -1.36 -12.53 13.86
CA THR A 145 -1.98 -13.74 14.43
C THR A 145 -3.33 -13.47 15.05
N GLU A 146 -3.68 -12.19 15.21
CA GLU A 146 -4.94 -11.75 15.82
C GLU A 146 -5.44 -10.45 15.22
N GLY A 147 -6.70 -10.12 15.49
CA GLY A 147 -7.34 -8.90 15.02
C GLY A 147 -8.00 -9.06 13.65
N LYS A 148 -8.62 -7.98 13.21
CA LYS A 148 -9.35 -7.89 11.94
C LYS A 148 -8.83 -6.72 11.12
N ALA A 149 -8.91 -6.84 9.81
CA ALA A 149 -8.57 -5.78 8.88
C ALA A 149 -9.60 -5.70 7.76
N THR A 150 -9.90 -4.47 7.34
CA THR A 150 -10.65 -4.20 6.11
C THR A 150 -9.70 -3.54 5.12
N TYR A 151 -9.68 -4.07 3.92
CA TYR A 151 -8.92 -3.51 2.80
C TYR A 151 -9.89 -2.90 1.80
N LYS A 152 -9.59 -1.70 1.35
CA LYS A 152 -10.32 -1.01 0.29
C LYS A 152 -9.41 -0.72 -0.88
N GLY A 153 -9.97 -0.81 -2.08
CA GLY A 153 -9.21 -0.59 -3.31
C GLY A 153 -10.03 -0.88 -4.53
N GLU A 154 -9.40 -1.46 -5.54
CA GLU A 154 -10.02 -1.67 -6.85
C GLU A 154 -9.77 -3.07 -7.40
N ALA A 155 -10.71 -3.53 -8.22
CA ALA A 155 -10.52 -4.61 -9.18
C ALA A 155 -10.55 -4.02 -10.59
N PHE A 156 -9.68 -4.47 -11.48
CA PHE A 156 -9.53 -3.92 -12.82
C PHE A 156 -9.07 -5.00 -13.80
N ASP A 157 -9.40 -4.82 -15.07
CA ASP A 157 -8.95 -5.68 -16.15
C ASP A 157 -7.96 -4.97 -17.09
N SER A 158 -7.62 -5.63 -18.17
CA SER A 158 -6.71 -5.12 -19.19
C SER A 158 -7.39 -4.30 -20.29
N HIS A 159 -8.71 -4.20 -20.27
CA HIS A 159 -9.47 -3.46 -21.29
C HIS A 159 -9.58 -2.00 -20.87
N GLY A 160 -8.92 -1.13 -21.60
CA GLY A 160 -8.94 0.30 -21.31
C GLY A 160 -10.32 0.94 -21.47
N ASN A 161 -10.42 2.13 -20.95
CA ASN A 161 -11.60 3.01 -20.84
C ASN A 161 -12.28 3.38 -22.19
N ASN A 162 -11.90 2.75 -23.30
CA ASN A 162 -12.32 3.18 -24.66
C ASN A 162 -13.64 2.64 -25.15
N SER A 163 -14.33 1.83 -24.38
CA SER A 163 -15.66 1.38 -24.80
C SER A 163 -16.47 0.86 -23.61
N ASN A 164 -17.31 1.65 -23.01
CA ASN A 164 -18.39 1.23 -22.08
C ASN A 164 -18.07 0.05 -21.11
N SER A 165 -16.82 -0.38 -21.07
CA SER A 165 -16.32 -1.41 -20.15
C SER A 165 -15.76 -0.71 -18.92
N VAL A 166 -16.35 -0.99 -17.79
CA VAL A 166 -15.85 -0.50 -16.49
C VAL A 166 -14.51 -1.18 -16.25
N VAL A 167 -13.43 -0.41 -16.32
CA VAL A 167 -12.06 -0.86 -16.12
C VAL A 167 -11.82 -1.33 -14.69
N GLY A 168 -12.63 -0.84 -13.75
CA GLY A 168 -12.49 -1.14 -12.35
C GLY A 168 -13.80 -1.26 -11.61
N GLY A 169 -13.77 -2.01 -10.52
CA GLY A 169 -14.82 -2.10 -9.51
C GLY A 169 -14.25 -1.76 -8.14
N GLU A 170 -15.08 -1.28 -7.25
CA GLU A 170 -14.71 -0.99 -5.86
C GLU A 170 -14.54 -2.29 -5.09
N LEU A 171 -13.32 -2.54 -4.58
CA LEU A 171 -13.00 -3.69 -3.74
C LEU A 171 -13.17 -3.35 -2.26
N ILE A 172 -13.90 -4.20 -1.54
CA ILE A 172 -13.91 -4.25 -0.08
C ILE A 172 -13.60 -5.69 0.32
N TYR A 173 -12.50 -5.89 1.05
CA TYR A 173 -12.07 -7.21 1.49
C TYR A 173 -11.79 -7.22 2.98
N ASN A 174 -12.39 -8.17 3.70
CA ASN A 174 -12.28 -8.29 5.15
C ASN A 174 -11.47 -9.53 5.51
N VAL A 175 -10.53 -9.38 6.43
CA VAL A 175 -9.68 -10.45 6.95
C VAL A 175 -9.84 -10.52 8.45
N ASP A 176 -10.02 -11.72 8.97
CA ASP A 176 -9.94 -12.04 10.38
C ASP A 176 -8.68 -12.89 10.60
N PHE A 177 -7.63 -12.29 11.12
CA PHE A 177 -6.36 -12.96 11.36
C PHE A 177 -6.44 -13.99 12.50
N SER A 178 -7.37 -13.79 13.45
CA SER A 178 -7.58 -14.73 14.55
C SER A 178 -8.18 -16.06 14.08
N SER A 179 -9.17 -16.00 13.20
CA SER A 179 -9.78 -17.20 12.56
C SER A 179 -9.06 -17.63 11.29
N ARG A 180 -8.07 -16.86 10.84
CA ARG A 180 -7.31 -17.07 9.61
C ARG A 180 -8.20 -17.19 8.38
N THR A 181 -9.15 -16.29 8.22
CA THR A 181 -10.11 -16.27 7.10
C THR A 181 -10.23 -14.89 6.48
N GLY A 182 -10.65 -14.84 5.23
CA GLY A 182 -10.98 -13.61 4.53
C GLY A 182 -12.07 -13.80 3.50
N SER A 183 -12.82 -12.73 3.23
CA SER A 183 -13.87 -12.67 2.21
C SER A 183 -14.08 -11.24 1.75
N GLY A 184 -14.72 -11.03 0.62
CA GLY A 184 -14.92 -9.69 0.10
C GLY A 184 -15.98 -9.56 -0.98
N LEU A 185 -16.06 -8.35 -1.49
CA LEU A 185 -16.99 -7.98 -2.56
C LEU A 185 -16.32 -6.95 -3.47
N VAL A 186 -16.45 -7.15 -4.77
CA VAL A 186 -16.16 -6.13 -5.77
C VAL A 186 -17.47 -5.62 -6.31
N LYS A 187 -17.71 -4.30 -6.20
CA LYS A 187 -18.91 -3.62 -6.67
C LYS A 187 -18.64 -2.90 -7.98
N ASN A 188 -19.73 -2.63 -8.72
CA ASN A 188 -19.67 -1.80 -9.94
C ASN A 188 -18.80 -2.37 -11.08
N VAL A 189 -18.53 -3.67 -11.09
CA VAL A 189 -17.85 -4.32 -12.22
C VAL A 189 -18.91 -4.56 -13.31
N GLN A 190 -18.81 -3.84 -14.42
CA GLN A 190 -19.74 -3.95 -15.55
C GLN A 190 -21.23 -3.88 -15.14
N GLY A 191 -21.55 -3.03 -14.15
CA GLY A 191 -22.91 -2.89 -13.62
C GLY A 191 -23.38 -4.01 -12.69
N GLY A 192 -22.50 -4.95 -12.36
CA GLY A 192 -22.74 -6.04 -11.42
C GLY A 192 -21.79 -6.04 -10.23
N SER A 193 -21.61 -7.19 -9.63
CA SER A 193 -20.71 -7.41 -8.50
C SER A 193 -20.02 -8.77 -8.61
N ILE A 194 -18.88 -8.91 -7.91
CA ILE A 194 -18.20 -10.19 -7.74
C ILE A 194 -18.08 -10.45 -6.23
N GLU A 195 -18.74 -11.47 -5.77
CA GLU A 195 -18.61 -11.99 -4.42
C GLU A 195 -17.33 -12.84 -4.32
N LEU A 196 -16.44 -12.49 -3.38
CA LEU A 196 -15.26 -13.23 -3.04
C LEU A 196 -15.57 -14.07 -1.80
N ALA A 197 -15.88 -15.35 -2.01
CA ALA A 197 -16.31 -16.26 -0.96
C ALA A 197 -15.25 -16.39 0.14
N GLN A 198 -15.67 -16.77 1.34
CA GLN A 198 -14.73 -16.96 2.44
C GLN A 198 -13.70 -18.04 2.10
N GLY A 199 -12.41 -17.68 2.27
CA GLY A 199 -11.28 -18.58 2.14
C GLY A 199 -10.40 -18.57 3.39
N GLU A 200 -9.60 -19.63 3.55
CA GLU A 200 -8.62 -19.73 4.63
C GLU A 200 -7.28 -19.11 4.22
N ILE A 201 -6.61 -18.44 5.15
CA ILE A 201 -5.22 -18.03 4.97
C ILE A 201 -4.33 -19.26 5.08
N LYS A 202 -3.74 -19.66 3.95
CA LYS A 202 -2.75 -20.74 3.86
C LYS A 202 -1.40 -20.13 3.48
N ASN A 203 -0.41 -20.28 4.37
CA ASN A 203 0.87 -19.59 4.29
C ASN A 203 0.65 -18.05 4.28
N ASP A 204 0.85 -17.40 3.13
CA ASP A 204 0.77 -15.96 2.90
C ASP A 204 -0.35 -15.57 1.92
N SER A 205 -1.31 -16.46 1.66
CA SER A 205 -2.34 -16.23 0.64
C SER A 205 -3.70 -16.81 1.00
N ILE A 206 -4.74 -16.30 0.32
CA ILE A 206 -6.10 -16.82 0.37
C ILE A 206 -6.52 -17.17 -1.05
N ILE A 207 -6.93 -18.42 -1.27
CA ILE A 207 -7.51 -18.90 -2.53
C ILE A 207 -8.90 -19.43 -2.22
N ALA A 208 -9.91 -18.87 -2.90
CA ALA A 208 -11.29 -19.34 -2.75
C ALA A 208 -12.12 -19.03 -4.00
N SER A 209 -13.42 -19.35 -3.97
CA SER A 209 -14.33 -19.16 -5.07
C SER A 209 -14.71 -17.69 -5.26
N ALA A 210 -14.94 -17.29 -6.50
CA ALA A 210 -15.49 -15.99 -6.90
C ALA A 210 -16.80 -16.20 -7.69
N HIS A 211 -17.83 -15.40 -7.38
CA HIS A 211 -19.15 -15.51 -7.99
C HIS A 211 -19.57 -14.15 -8.54
N GLN A 212 -19.69 -14.06 -9.86
CA GLN A 212 -20.14 -12.84 -10.52
C GLN A 212 -21.67 -12.81 -10.58
N LYS A 213 -22.25 -11.66 -10.23
CA LYS A 213 -23.69 -11.39 -10.27
C LYS A 213 -23.97 -10.16 -11.11
N TYR A 214 -25.05 -10.21 -11.86
CA TYR A 214 -25.64 -9.07 -12.57
C TYR A 214 -27.14 -9.06 -12.29
N ASN A 215 -27.69 -7.94 -11.79
CA ASN A 215 -29.06 -7.86 -11.32
C ASN A 215 -29.47 -9.02 -10.38
N ASP A 216 -28.60 -9.33 -9.42
CA ASP A 216 -28.73 -10.44 -8.45
C ASP A 216 -28.77 -11.86 -9.04
N GLN A 217 -28.60 -12.00 -10.36
CA GLN A 217 -28.46 -13.30 -11.02
C GLN A 217 -27.00 -13.69 -11.18
N ALA A 218 -26.69 -14.96 -10.92
CA ALA A 218 -25.36 -15.50 -11.17
C ALA A 218 -25.09 -15.52 -12.69
N VAL A 219 -23.99 -14.91 -13.11
CA VAL A 219 -23.57 -14.83 -14.51
C VAL A 219 -22.17 -15.37 -14.77
N GLY A 220 -21.46 -15.74 -13.73
CA GLY A 220 -20.12 -16.32 -13.85
C GLY A 220 -19.61 -16.85 -12.51
N ASN A 221 -18.76 -17.88 -12.61
CA ASN A 221 -18.11 -18.49 -11.46
C ASN A 221 -16.62 -18.63 -11.74
N GLY A 222 -15.83 -18.62 -10.68
CA GLY A 222 -14.39 -18.77 -10.80
C GLY A 222 -13.69 -18.84 -9.46
N SER A 223 -12.48 -18.33 -9.41
CA SER A 223 -11.68 -18.28 -8.21
C SER A 223 -10.93 -16.95 -8.08
N TYR A 224 -10.49 -16.67 -6.88
CA TYR A 224 -9.58 -15.57 -6.62
C TYR A 224 -8.37 -16.04 -5.81
N ASN A 225 -7.28 -15.28 -5.91
CA ASN A 225 -6.08 -15.44 -5.11
C ASN A 225 -5.66 -14.07 -4.62
N ILE A 226 -5.49 -13.93 -3.30
CA ILE A 226 -4.99 -12.72 -2.63
C ILE A 226 -3.72 -13.04 -1.87
N GLN A 227 -2.73 -12.13 -1.92
CA GLN A 227 -1.50 -12.15 -1.15
C GLN A 227 -1.38 -10.85 -0.34
N PHE A 228 -0.60 -10.89 0.74
CA PHE A 228 -0.39 -9.76 1.65
C PHE A 228 0.99 -9.14 1.44
N PHE A 229 1.04 -7.80 1.52
CA PHE A 229 2.23 -7.01 1.27
C PHE A 229 2.44 -5.96 2.36
N GLY A 230 3.72 -5.60 2.55
CA GLY A 230 4.17 -4.72 3.60
C GLY A 230 4.48 -5.46 4.91
N PRO A 231 5.24 -4.83 5.83
CA PRO A 231 5.70 -5.45 7.07
C PRO A 231 4.59 -6.02 7.96
N ASN A 232 3.40 -5.37 7.97
CA ASN A 232 2.27 -5.72 8.84
C ASN A 232 0.98 -6.01 8.05
N ALA A 233 1.08 -6.49 6.81
CA ALA A 233 -0.05 -6.72 5.91
C ALA A 233 -0.85 -5.44 5.65
N GLU A 234 -0.16 -4.35 5.32
CA GLU A 234 -0.78 -3.06 5.01
C GLU A 234 -1.55 -3.10 3.70
N GLU A 235 -1.16 -3.99 2.78
CA GLU A 235 -1.76 -4.09 1.46
C GLU A 235 -2.12 -5.52 1.11
N ILE A 236 -3.09 -5.64 0.21
CA ILE A 236 -3.39 -6.89 -0.50
C ILE A 236 -3.27 -6.66 -2.00
N GLY A 237 -2.75 -7.68 -2.68
CA GLY A 237 -2.73 -7.75 -4.13
C GLY A 237 -3.10 -9.15 -4.60
N GLY A 238 -3.74 -9.24 -5.76
CA GLY A 238 -4.20 -10.54 -6.21
C GLY A 238 -4.85 -10.53 -7.58
N LYS A 239 -5.52 -11.63 -7.88
CA LYS A 239 -6.29 -11.80 -9.13
C LYS A 239 -7.60 -12.52 -8.90
N ILE A 240 -8.56 -12.23 -9.78
CA ILE A 240 -9.80 -12.97 -9.95
C ILE A 240 -9.78 -13.59 -11.35
N GLU A 241 -10.12 -14.87 -11.45
CA GLU A 241 -10.31 -15.59 -12.69
C GLU A 241 -11.77 -16.05 -12.77
N LEU A 242 -12.53 -15.56 -13.75
CA LEU A 242 -13.90 -15.95 -13.98
C LEU A 242 -14.01 -16.77 -15.28
N ASN A 243 -14.79 -17.81 -15.24
CA ASN A 243 -15.18 -18.56 -16.43
C ASN A 243 -16.48 -17.95 -16.95
N GLY A 244 -16.51 -17.54 -18.20
CA GLY A 244 -17.77 -17.13 -18.83
C GLY A 244 -18.70 -18.31 -19.00
N GLU A 245 -20.00 -18.08 -18.91
CA GLU A 245 -21.03 -19.09 -19.22
C GLU A 245 -21.21 -19.22 -20.74
N GLY A 246 -21.13 -20.45 -21.25
CA GLY A 246 -21.37 -20.80 -22.67
C GLY A 246 -20.13 -21.30 -23.40
N GLU A 247 -20.39 -22.07 -24.47
CA GLU A 247 -19.34 -22.61 -25.34
C GLU A 247 -18.60 -21.45 -26.06
N GLY A 248 -17.27 -21.38 -25.91
CA GLY A 248 -16.45 -20.31 -26.48
C GLY A 248 -16.28 -19.04 -25.64
N SER A 249 -16.84 -18.98 -24.43
CA SER A 249 -16.67 -17.87 -23.51
C SER A 249 -15.20 -17.73 -23.10
N MET A 250 -14.65 -16.52 -23.25
CA MET A 250 -13.29 -16.23 -22.81
C MET A 250 -13.22 -16.14 -21.28
N LYS A 251 -12.11 -16.62 -20.72
CA LYS A 251 -11.79 -16.39 -19.31
C LYS A 251 -11.58 -14.89 -19.09
N GLN A 252 -12.26 -14.34 -18.11
CA GLN A 252 -12.02 -12.98 -17.65
C GLN A 252 -11.02 -13.02 -16.49
N MET A 253 -10.02 -12.16 -16.55
CA MET A 253 -9.03 -12.00 -15.48
C MET A 253 -9.03 -10.56 -15.01
N LEU A 254 -9.16 -10.36 -13.70
CA LEU A 254 -9.05 -9.04 -13.08
C LEU A 254 -7.90 -9.04 -12.08
N GLY A 255 -7.11 -7.96 -12.08
CA GLY A 255 -6.25 -7.62 -10.98
C GLY A 255 -7.06 -7.06 -9.82
N ILE A 256 -6.66 -7.33 -8.59
CA ILE A 256 -7.22 -6.73 -7.39
C ILE A 256 -6.10 -6.16 -6.53
N ALA A 257 -6.29 -4.95 -6.05
CA ALA A 257 -5.37 -4.26 -5.16
C ALA A 257 -6.16 -3.52 -4.08
N GLY A 258 -5.67 -3.52 -2.85
CA GLY A 258 -6.32 -2.82 -1.75
C GLY A 258 -5.37 -2.49 -0.63
N THR A 259 -5.64 -1.37 0.06
CA THR A 259 -4.89 -0.89 1.22
C THR A 259 -5.74 -1.04 2.47
N ARG A 260 -5.11 -1.42 3.56
CA ARG A 260 -5.73 -1.59 4.87
C ARG A 260 -6.24 -0.26 5.39
N GLU A 261 -7.50 -0.23 5.83
CA GLU A 261 -8.06 0.93 6.52
C GLU A 261 -7.42 1.09 7.90
N GLU A 262 -7.02 2.31 8.25
CA GLU A 262 -6.63 2.63 9.62
C GLU A 262 -7.85 2.49 10.53
N GLN A 263 -7.74 1.69 11.57
CA GLN A 263 -8.74 1.67 12.64
C GLN A 263 -8.65 3.00 13.41
N LYS A 264 -9.72 3.79 13.31
CA LYS A 264 -9.86 5.04 14.07
C LYS A 264 -10.25 4.74 15.51
#